data_9df3ff52fc8b98cb365a6fd0412395b6
#
_entry.id   9df3ff52fc8b98cb365a6fd0412395b6
#
_cell.length_a   1.000
_cell.length_b   1.000
_cell.length_c   1.000
_cell.angle_alpha   90.00
_cell.angle_beta   90.00
_cell.angle_gamma   90.00
#
_symmetry.space_group_name_H-M   'P 1'
#
loop_
_entity.id
_entity.type
_entity.pdbx_description
1 polymer ?
#
loop_
_entity_poly.entity_id
_entity_poly.type
_entity_poly.pdbx_seq_one_letter_code
_entity_poly.pdbx_strand_id
1 'polypeptide(L)'
;MKKIFCSLTFVTAMFINAQTQIIAHRGYWNTQPKTSENSIKALENAQRLKIYGSEFDVRMTKDGILVINHDEHHGKMTIEETDFRDLRKLKLSNGEKLPTLKDYLRQGKKDPSLMMIIEIKPVKSQEKENEIVAKTIRMVQGMKLDSQSAFISFSLNVCKEIKKVEPKFKVQYLNGELSSGQIKNEGLDGLDYHYSVFQKNPAWIQEAKALGLITNSWTVNDVKIYNELKSQGIAFITTNIPDQLRDK
;
A
#
# COMPACT_ATOMS: atom_id res chain seq x y z
N MET A 1 -16.53 -59.96 -26.14
CA MET A 1 -16.02 -59.28 -24.92
C MET A 1 -15.29 -58.00 -25.37
N LYS A 2 -15.93 -56.85 -25.21
CA LYS A 2 -15.31 -55.55 -25.55
C LYS A 2 -14.59 -55.02 -24.30
N LYS A 3 -13.26 -54.84 -24.40
CA LYS A 3 -12.45 -54.24 -23.34
C LYS A 3 -12.58 -52.71 -23.45
N ILE A 4 -13.18 -52.06 -22.43
CA ILE A 4 -13.21 -50.60 -22.28
C ILE A 4 -11.88 -50.19 -21.65
N PHE A 5 -11.07 -49.45 -22.39
CA PHE A 5 -9.87 -48.78 -21.87
C PHE A 5 -10.31 -47.44 -21.28
N CYS A 6 -10.28 -47.33 -19.96
CA CYS A 6 -10.49 -46.06 -19.26
C CYS A 6 -9.15 -45.32 -19.23
N SER A 7 -9.00 -44.29 -20.05
CA SER A 7 -7.82 -43.42 -20.05
C SER A 7 -7.95 -42.39 -18.92
N LEU A 8 -7.12 -42.57 -17.90
CA LEU A 8 -7.03 -41.63 -16.77
C LEU A 8 -6.14 -40.43 -17.18
N THR A 9 -6.77 -39.32 -17.58
CA THR A 9 -6.03 -38.08 -17.89
C THR A 9 -5.62 -37.42 -16.58
N PHE A 10 -4.33 -37.47 -16.25
CA PHE A 10 -3.74 -36.69 -15.17
C PHE A 10 -3.68 -35.24 -15.60
N VAL A 11 -4.57 -34.38 -15.05
CA VAL A 11 -4.45 -32.92 -15.15
C VAL A 11 -3.42 -32.48 -14.12
N THR A 12 -2.19 -32.29 -14.55
CA THR A 12 -1.16 -31.60 -13.75
C THR A 12 -1.55 -30.13 -13.64
N ALA A 13 -2.07 -29.73 -12.48
CA ALA A 13 -2.23 -28.32 -12.14
C ALA A 13 -0.82 -27.68 -12.10
N MET A 14 -0.46 -26.92 -13.14
CA MET A 14 0.67 -26.03 -13.07
C MET A 14 0.35 -24.93 -12.07
N PHE A 15 0.93 -25.02 -10.88
CA PHE A 15 0.98 -23.88 -9.96
C PHE A 15 1.90 -22.83 -10.59
N ILE A 16 1.31 -21.87 -11.26
CA ILE A 16 2.03 -20.64 -11.63
C ILE A 16 2.32 -19.94 -10.30
N ASN A 17 3.56 -20.07 -9.82
CA ASN A 17 4.04 -19.23 -8.72
C ASN A 17 4.04 -17.79 -9.25
N ALA A 18 3.02 -17.01 -8.87
CA ALA A 18 3.01 -15.59 -9.15
C ALA A 18 4.27 -14.98 -8.51
N GLN A 19 5.07 -14.29 -9.30
CA GLN A 19 6.28 -13.62 -8.81
C GLN A 19 5.89 -12.58 -7.77
N THR A 20 6.62 -12.54 -6.62
CA THR A 20 6.47 -11.50 -5.61
C THR A 20 6.68 -10.12 -6.23
N GLN A 21 5.70 -9.22 -6.08
CA GLN A 21 5.72 -7.88 -6.66
C GLN A 21 6.30 -6.85 -5.69
N ILE A 22 6.97 -5.83 -6.21
CA ILE A 22 7.65 -4.80 -5.42
C ILE A 22 6.84 -3.51 -5.38
N ILE A 23 6.71 -2.94 -4.17
CA ILE A 23 6.10 -1.64 -3.90
C ILE A 23 7.17 -0.72 -3.29
N ALA A 24 7.33 0.47 -3.84
CA ALA A 24 8.22 1.49 -3.28
C ALA A 24 7.56 2.16 -2.06
N HIS A 25 8.14 2.01 -0.86
CA HIS A 25 7.69 2.60 0.39
C HIS A 25 7.89 4.12 0.38
N ARG A 26 6.82 4.90 0.47
CA ARG A 26 6.79 6.38 0.39
C ARG A 26 7.43 6.92 -0.90
N GLY A 27 7.23 6.17 -2.01
CA GLY A 27 7.94 6.39 -3.27
C GLY A 27 9.37 5.83 -3.26
N TYR A 28 10.08 5.94 -4.41
CA TYR A 28 11.50 5.60 -4.45
C TYR A 28 12.35 6.84 -4.15
N TRP A 29 12.52 7.10 -2.86
CA TRP A 29 13.25 8.25 -2.32
C TRP A 29 14.74 7.96 -2.03
N ASN A 30 15.10 6.69 -1.79
CA ASN A 30 16.47 6.28 -1.43
C ASN A 30 17.38 6.17 -2.67
N THR A 31 17.40 7.22 -3.48
CA THR A 31 18.23 7.35 -4.69
C THR A 31 19.58 7.99 -4.39
N GLN A 32 20.47 8.04 -5.39
CA GLN A 32 21.70 8.84 -5.33
C GLN A 32 21.66 9.95 -6.38
N PRO A 33 21.60 11.24 -6.00
CA PRO A 33 21.40 11.75 -4.64
C PRO A 33 20.01 11.40 -4.09
N LYS A 34 19.88 11.31 -2.76
CA LYS A 34 18.59 11.06 -2.09
C LYS A 34 17.59 12.18 -2.38
N THR A 35 16.31 11.79 -2.49
CA THR A 35 15.20 12.74 -2.48
C THR A 35 14.38 12.59 -1.18
N SER A 36 13.32 13.38 -1.01
CA SER A 36 12.43 13.23 0.15
C SER A 36 11.45 12.09 -0.05
N GLU A 37 11.22 11.31 0.99
CA GLU A 37 10.06 10.40 1.02
C GLU A 37 8.75 11.19 0.82
N ASN A 38 7.71 10.54 0.30
CA ASN A 38 6.42 11.16 0.05
C ASN A 38 6.45 12.41 -0.87
N SER A 39 7.56 12.64 -1.59
CA SER A 39 7.67 13.74 -2.56
C SER A 39 7.17 13.33 -3.95
N ILE A 40 6.83 14.32 -4.77
CA ILE A 40 6.49 14.06 -6.19
C ILE A 40 7.69 13.42 -6.90
N LYS A 41 8.91 13.83 -6.57
CA LYS A 41 10.14 13.26 -7.12
C LYS A 41 10.32 11.78 -6.77
N ALA A 42 9.98 11.38 -5.53
CA ALA A 42 10.05 9.98 -5.13
C ALA A 42 9.05 9.11 -5.93
N LEU A 43 7.84 9.62 -6.18
CA LEU A 43 6.86 8.97 -7.05
C LEU A 43 7.35 8.86 -8.49
N GLU A 44 7.92 9.93 -9.07
CA GLU A 44 8.52 9.90 -10.41
C GLU A 44 9.64 8.86 -10.52
N ASN A 45 10.46 8.72 -9.50
CA ASN A 45 11.52 7.72 -9.47
C ASN A 45 10.95 6.29 -9.43
N ALA A 46 9.87 6.04 -8.65
CA ALA A 46 9.17 4.75 -8.62
C ALA A 46 8.58 4.41 -10.02
N GLN A 47 7.96 5.38 -10.70
CA GLN A 47 7.45 5.21 -12.07
C GLN A 47 8.54 4.80 -13.06
N ARG A 48 9.75 5.36 -12.94
CA ARG A 48 10.90 5.00 -13.81
C ARG A 48 11.40 3.58 -13.58
N LEU A 49 11.25 3.03 -12.38
CA LEU A 49 11.67 1.67 -12.07
C LEU A 49 10.80 0.59 -12.70
N LYS A 50 9.57 0.92 -13.15
CA LYS A 50 8.61 -0.04 -13.71
C LYS A 50 8.32 -1.21 -12.76
N ILE A 51 8.14 -0.91 -11.48
CA ILE A 51 7.71 -1.83 -10.42
C ILE A 51 6.18 -1.83 -10.30
N TYR A 52 5.63 -2.72 -9.47
CA TYR A 52 4.18 -2.87 -9.32
C TYR A 52 3.50 -1.62 -8.79
N GLY A 53 4.04 -1.01 -7.73
CA GLY A 53 3.36 0.10 -7.06
C GLY A 53 4.25 1.03 -6.27
N SER A 54 3.65 2.13 -5.86
CA SER A 54 4.23 3.11 -4.93
C SER A 54 3.25 3.37 -3.81
N GLU A 55 3.70 3.17 -2.59
CA GLU A 55 2.96 3.48 -1.38
C GLU A 55 3.24 4.93 -0.96
N PHE A 56 2.26 5.57 -0.32
CA PHE A 56 2.34 6.93 0.22
C PHE A 56 1.28 7.21 1.28
N ASP A 57 1.56 8.18 2.17
CA ASP A 57 0.82 8.47 3.39
C ASP A 57 -0.09 9.68 3.25
N VAL A 58 -1.39 9.53 3.50
CA VAL A 58 -2.39 10.60 3.46
C VAL A 58 -2.74 11.08 4.87
N ARG A 59 -2.64 12.39 5.09
CA ARG A 59 -3.13 13.10 6.28
C ARG A 59 -4.03 14.26 5.88
N MET A 60 -4.79 14.78 6.84
CA MET A 60 -5.65 15.94 6.62
C MET A 60 -5.24 17.10 7.51
N THR A 61 -5.15 18.31 6.94
CA THR A 61 -4.86 19.54 7.65
C THR A 61 -6.08 20.06 8.41
N LYS A 62 -5.88 21.04 9.29
CA LYS A 62 -6.97 21.68 10.06
C LYS A 62 -8.09 22.21 9.16
N ASP A 63 -7.74 22.82 8.04
CA ASP A 63 -8.69 23.36 7.04
C ASP A 63 -9.16 22.30 6.03
N GLY A 64 -8.93 21.01 6.31
CA GLY A 64 -9.51 19.88 5.59
C GLY A 64 -8.85 19.58 4.24
N ILE A 65 -7.63 20.03 3.99
CA ILE A 65 -6.84 19.70 2.79
C ILE A 65 -6.10 18.38 3.02
N LEU A 66 -6.21 17.43 2.08
CA LEU A 66 -5.45 16.19 2.11
C LEU A 66 -4.03 16.43 1.61
N VAL A 67 -3.03 16.06 2.42
CA VAL A 67 -1.59 16.22 2.16
C VAL A 67 -0.87 14.88 2.26
N ILE A 68 0.31 14.79 1.65
CA ILE A 68 1.13 13.59 1.64
C ILE A 68 2.29 13.77 2.61
N ASN A 69 2.21 13.06 3.76
CA ASN A 69 3.23 13.10 4.81
C ASN A 69 3.06 11.93 5.78
N HIS A 70 4.15 11.25 6.13
CA HIS A 70 4.09 10.12 7.07
C HIS A 70 3.82 10.57 8.50
N ASP A 71 4.61 11.51 9.01
CA ASP A 71 4.56 11.92 10.42
C ASP A 71 3.34 12.81 10.70
N GLU A 72 2.95 12.90 11.96
CA GLU A 72 1.90 13.82 12.41
C GLU A 72 2.30 15.29 12.25
N HIS A 73 3.60 15.53 12.09
CA HIS A 73 4.18 16.86 11.99
C HIS A 73 4.84 17.06 10.62
N HIS A 74 4.76 18.30 10.13
CA HIS A 74 5.62 18.82 9.07
C HIS A 74 6.50 19.93 9.65
N GLY A 75 7.80 19.64 9.80
CA GLY A 75 8.68 20.43 10.65
C GLY A 75 8.23 20.40 12.12
N LYS A 76 7.92 21.57 12.70
CA LYS A 76 7.42 21.69 14.07
C LYS A 76 5.88 21.86 14.14
N MET A 77 5.19 21.85 13.02
CA MET A 77 3.75 22.08 12.95
C MET A 77 2.98 20.76 12.89
N THR A 78 2.01 20.58 13.79
CA THR A 78 1.07 19.45 13.74
C THR A 78 0.13 19.65 12.56
N ILE A 79 0.07 18.68 11.66
CA ILE A 79 -0.70 18.77 10.40
C ILE A 79 -2.19 18.95 10.69
N GLU A 80 -2.74 18.17 11.61
CA GLU A 80 -4.16 18.19 11.98
C GLU A 80 -4.62 19.51 12.64
N GLU A 81 -3.67 20.27 13.21
CA GLU A 81 -3.93 21.52 13.95
C GLU A 81 -3.54 22.77 13.15
N THR A 82 -2.95 22.61 11.96
CA THR A 82 -2.41 23.72 11.16
C THR A 82 -3.08 23.80 9.79
N ASP A 83 -3.39 25.01 9.35
CA ASP A 83 -3.92 25.26 8.02
C ASP A 83 -2.87 24.98 6.93
N PHE A 84 -3.30 24.44 5.80
CA PHE A 84 -2.42 24.08 4.70
C PHE A 84 -1.54 25.24 4.22
N ARG A 85 -2.09 26.46 4.22
CA ARG A 85 -1.36 27.68 3.82
C ARG A 85 -0.07 27.84 4.62
N ASP A 86 -0.08 27.52 5.92
CA ASP A 86 1.09 27.68 6.79
C ASP A 86 2.06 26.50 6.67
N LEU A 87 1.55 25.27 6.63
CA LEU A 87 2.36 24.08 6.35
C LEU A 87 3.14 24.21 5.03
N ARG A 88 2.54 24.73 3.99
CA ARG A 88 3.15 24.88 2.66
C ARG A 88 4.30 25.90 2.61
N LYS A 89 4.51 26.72 3.65
CA LYS A 89 5.68 27.60 3.76
C LYS A 89 6.96 26.83 3.98
N LEU A 90 6.90 25.67 4.64
CA LEU A 90 8.01 24.75 4.80
C LEU A 90 8.23 23.91 3.54
N LYS A 91 9.46 23.52 3.35
CA LYS A 91 9.87 22.65 2.25
C LYS A 91 10.30 21.29 2.77
N LEU A 92 10.14 20.29 1.95
CA LEU A 92 10.76 18.97 2.12
C LEU A 92 12.29 19.10 1.99
N SER A 93 13.03 18.08 2.43
CA SER A 93 14.49 18.09 2.38
C SER A 93 15.09 18.22 0.96
N ASN A 94 14.33 17.85 -0.07
CA ASN A 94 14.70 17.99 -1.47
C ASN A 94 14.27 19.34 -2.10
N GLY A 95 13.75 20.27 -1.29
CA GLY A 95 13.31 21.59 -1.74
C GLY A 95 11.90 21.67 -2.31
N GLU A 96 11.19 20.55 -2.47
CA GLU A 96 9.77 20.55 -2.87
C GLU A 96 8.88 21.11 -1.74
N LYS A 97 7.69 21.57 -2.11
CA LYS A 97 6.64 21.90 -1.15
C LYS A 97 5.92 20.64 -0.72
N LEU A 98 5.32 20.66 0.49
CA LEU A 98 4.44 19.59 0.94
C LEU A 98 3.37 19.31 -0.14
N PRO A 99 3.31 18.09 -0.72
CA PRO A 99 2.35 17.76 -1.77
C PRO A 99 0.93 17.64 -1.20
N THR A 100 -0.06 18.07 -1.97
CA THR A 100 -1.44 17.67 -1.72
C THR A 100 -1.69 16.28 -2.33
N LEU A 101 -2.72 15.57 -1.82
CA LEU A 101 -3.18 14.33 -2.45
C LEU A 101 -3.52 14.55 -3.94
N LYS A 102 -4.14 15.69 -4.27
CA LYS A 102 -4.47 16.04 -5.66
C LYS A 102 -3.23 16.11 -6.55
N ASP A 103 -2.15 16.72 -6.07
CA ASP A 103 -0.91 16.85 -6.83
C ASP A 103 -0.24 15.47 -7.01
N TYR A 104 -0.26 14.65 -5.95
CA TYR A 104 0.32 13.32 -5.97
C TYR A 104 -0.42 12.38 -6.91
N LEU A 105 -1.76 12.34 -6.84
CA LEU A 105 -2.59 11.57 -7.76
C LEU A 105 -2.46 12.04 -9.22
N ARG A 106 -2.31 13.37 -9.45
CA ARG A 106 -2.04 13.90 -10.80
C ARG A 106 -0.71 13.37 -11.36
N GLN A 107 0.32 13.27 -10.53
CA GLN A 107 1.58 12.65 -10.93
C GLN A 107 1.40 11.15 -11.17
N GLY A 108 0.72 10.43 -10.26
CA GLY A 108 0.45 8.99 -10.39
C GLY A 108 -0.25 8.63 -11.70
N LYS A 109 -1.22 9.44 -12.10
CA LYS A 109 -1.98 9.26 -13.35
C LYS A 109 -1.13 9.26 -14.64
N LYS A 110 0.10 9.78 -14.59
CA LYS A 110 0.99 9.81 -15.75
C LYS A 110 1.55 8.44 -16.12
N ASP A 111 1.54 7.48 -15.19
CA ASP A 111 1.91 6.09 -15.43
C ASP A 111 0.80 5.15 -14.92
N PRO A 112 -0.15 4.76 -15.77
CA PRO A 112 -1.27 3.91 -15.35
C PRO A 112 -0.87 2.47 -15.02
N SER A 113 0.39 2.07 -15.28
CA SER A 113 0.91 0.74 -14.93
C SER A 113 1.37 0.65 -13.47
N LEU A 114 1.63 1.80 -12.79
CA LEU A 114 2.06 1.84 -11.40
C LEU A 114 0.85 1.95 -10.47
N MET A 115 0.64 0.96 -9.59
CA MET A 115 -0.41 1.01 -8.57
C MET A 115 -0.11 2.06 -7.50
N MET A 116 -1.14 2.82 -7.13
CA MET A 116 -1.12 3.81 -6.06
C MET A 116 -1.61 3.14 -4.78
N ILE A 117 -0.70 2.82 -3.85
CA ILE A 117 -1.03 2.21 -2.56
C ILE A 117 -1.18 3.34 -1.54
N ILE A 118 -2.41 3.61 -1.15
CA ILE A 118 -2.80 4.80 -0.37
C ILE A 118 -2.94 4.41 1.10
N GLU A 119 -1.97 4.81 1.93
CA GLU A 119 -2.13 4.70 3.38
C GLU A 119 -2.93 5.89 3.91
N ILE A 120 -4.10 5.64 4.47
CA ILE A 120 -4.82 6.64 5.28
C ILE A 120 -4.35 6.49 6.72
N LYS A 121 -3.62 7.51 7.20
CA LYS A 121 -3.09 7.52 8.58
C LYS A 121 -4.22 7.64 9.60
N PRO A 122 -4.20 6.83 10.68
CA PRO A 122 -5.18 6.96 11.74
C PRO A 122 -5.11 8.33 12.42
N VAL A 123 -6.26 8.80 12.88
CA VAL A 123 -6.42 9.98 13.73
C VAL A 123 -7.28 9.65 14.95
N LYS A 124 -7.30 10.51 15.98
CA LYS A 124 -7.97 10.21 17.25
C LYS A 124 -9.51 10.13 17.13
N SER A 125 -10.10 10.90 16.21
CA SER A 125 -11.56 10.95 16.05
C SER A 125 -11.99 10.05 14.90
N GLN A 126 -12.90 9.13 15.17
CA GLN A 126 -13.52 8.27 14.16
C GLN A 126 -14.27 9.07 13.09
N GLU A 127 -14.92 10.17 13.47
CA GLU A 127 -15.60 11.07 12.53
C GLU A 127 -14.61 11.70 11.55
N LYS A 128 -13.42 12.10 12.05
CA LYS A 128 -12.35 12.61 11.17
C LYS A 128 -11.77 11.53 10.28
N GLU A 129 -11.58 10.31 10.76
CA GLU A 129 -11.18 9.19 9.90
C GLU A 129 -12.18 9.00 8.76
N ASN A 130 -13.47 8.98 9.05
CA ASN A 130 -14.54 8.84 8.07
C ASN A 130 -14.54 10.02 7.06
N GLU A 131 -14.28 11.24 7.52
CA GLU A 131 -14.12 12.41 6.64
C GLU A 131 -12.92 12.26 5.70
N ILE A 132 -11.76 11.83 6.21
CA ILE A 132 -10.55 11.60 5.42
C ILE A 132 -10.82 10.53 4.35
N VAL A 133 -11.46 9.40 4.74
CA VAL A 133 -11.85 8.33 3.81
C VAL A 133 -12.73 8.87 2.70
N ALA A 134 -13.83 9.56 3.05
CA ALA A 134 -14.77 10.10 2.07
C ALA A 134 -14.12 11.08 1.08
N LYS A 135 -13.27 11.99 1.59
CA LYS A 135 -12.53 12.95 0.76
C LYS A 135 -11.52 12.26 -0.17
N THR A 136 -10.79 11.26 0.36
CA THR A 136 -9.79 10.51 -0.41
C THR A 136 -10.45 9.74 -1.54
N ILE A 137 -11.48 8.95 -1.24
CA ILE A 137 -12.23 8.17 -2.25
C ILE A 137 -12.80 9.08 -3.32
N ARG A 138 -13.48 10.18 -2.92
CA ARG A 138 -14.03 11.15 -3.88
C ARG A 138 -12.97 11.71 -4.82
N MET A 139 -11.76 11.99 -4.31
CA MET A 139 -10.65 12.52 -5.13
C MET A 139 -10.12 11.46 -6.10
N VAL A 140 -9.92 10.22 -5.65
CA VAL A 140 -9.50 9.09 -6.48
C VAL A 140 -10.50 8.86 -7.62
N GLN A 141 -11.79 8.76 -7.30
CA GLN A 141 -12.87 8.57 -8.29
C GLN A 141 -13.01 9.76 -9.24
N GLY A 142 -12.97 10.99 -8.72
CA GLY A 142 -13.02 12.20 -9.53
C GLY A 142 -11.87 12.32 -10.54
N MET A 143 -10.73 11.69 -10.26
CA MET A 143 -9.58 11.61 -11.16
C MET A 143 -9.58 10.35 -12.04
N LYS A 144 -10.56 9.43 -11.87
CA LYS A 144 -10.69 8.14 -12.57
C LYS A 144 -9.47 7.25 -12.34
N LEU A 145 -9.08 7.11 -11.08
CA LEU A 145 -7.95 6.29 -10.64
C LEU A 145 -8.37 5.05 -9.86
N ASP A 146 -9.65 4.67 -9.93
CA ASP A 146 -10.24 3.55 -9.17
C ASP A 146 -9.48 2.25 -9.40
N SER A 147 -9.18 1.92 -10.65
CA SER A 147 -8.47 0.69 -11.04
C SER A 147 -6.96 0.75 -10.78
N GLN A 148 -6.43 1.94 -10.48
CA GLN A 148 -5.00 2.18 -10.20
C GLN A 148 -4.74 2.40 -8.71
N SER A 149 -5.75 2.22 -7.83
CA SER A 149 -5.65 2.53 -6.40
C SER A 149 -6.02 1.34 -5.53
N ALA A 150 -5.25 1.12 -4.48
CA ALA A 150 -5.55 0.23 -3.37
C ALA A 150 -5.28 0.97 -2.05
N PHE A 151 -5.89 0.52 -0.96
CA PHE A 151 -5.85 1.21 0.32
C PHE A 151 -5.26 0.33 1.42
N ILE A 152 -4.54 0.97 2.33
CA ILE A 152 -4.01 0.36 3.54
C ILE A 152 -4.21 1.29 4.73
N SER A 153 -4.35 0.76 5.93
CA SER A 153 -4.39 1.55 7.17
C SER A 153 -4.10 0.71 8.41
N PHE A 154 -3.54 1.35 9.43
CA PHE A 154 -3.45 0.82 10.79
C PHE A 154 -4.78 0.92 11.56
N SER A 155 -5.74 1.73 11.10
CA SER A 155 -7.06 1.84 11.69
C SER A 155 -8.03 0.83 11.04
N LEU A 156 -8.55 -0.08 11.85
CA LEU A 156 -9.60 -1.00 11.39
C LEU A 156 -10.87 -0.24 10.99
N ASN A 157 -11.18 0.88 11.68
CA ASN A 157 -12.30 1.75 11.31
C ASN A 157 -12.11 2.33 9.90
N VAL A 158 -10.93 2.85 9.58
CA VAL A 158 -10.62 3.36 8.23
C VAL A 158 -10.81 2.26 7.17
N CYS A 159 -10.27 1.05 7.43
CA CYS A 159 -10.43 -0.07 6.51
C CYS A 159 -11.90 -0.42 6.26
N LYS A 160 -12.70 -0.51 7.32
CA LYS A 160 -14.14 -0.79 7.26
C LYS A 160 -14.92 0.32 6.56
N GLU A 161 -14.62 1.58 6.86
CA GLU A 161 -15.30 2.71 6.24
C GLU A 161 -15.01 2.78 4.73
N ILE A 162 -13.78 2.48 4.28
CA ILE A 162 -13.47 2.36 2.85
C ILE A 162 -14.34 1.27 2.20
N LYS A 163 -14.41 0.07 2.79
CA LYS A 163 -15.22 -1.04 2.26
C LYS A 163 -16.71 -0.73 2.25
N LYS A 164 -17.19 0.05 3.19
CA LYS A 164 -18.58 0.51 3.27
C LYS A 164 -18.91 1.54 2.18
N VAL A 165 -18.02 2.52 1.95
CA VAL A 165 -18.21 3.60 0.95
C VAL A 165 -18.03 3.07 -0.47
N GLU A 166 -16.99 2.27 -0.72
CA GLU A 166 -16.71 1.69 -2.05
C GLU A 166 -16.17 0.25 -1.90
N PRO A 167 -17.05 -0.75 -1.92
CA PRO A 167 -16.67 -2.16 -1.71
C PRO A 167 -15.68 -2.73 -2.72
N LYS A 168 -15.54 -2.09 -3.90
CA LYS A 168 -14.66 -2.58 -4.98
C LYS A 168 -13.19 -2.32 -4.72
N PHE A 169 -12.84 -1.28 -3.91
CA PHE A 169 -11.45 -1.04 -3.58
C PHE A 169 -10.83 -2.20 -2.80
N LYS A 170 -9.59 -2.49 -3.13
CA LYS A 170 -8.77 -3.43 -2.35
C LYS A 170 -8.26 -2.73 -1.11
N VAL A 171 -8.52 -3.34 0.05
CA VAL A 171 -8.17 -2.79 1.36
C VAL A 171 -7.42 -3.83 2.18
N GLN A 172 -6.23 -3.47 2.66
CA GLN A 172 -5.41 -4.32 3.51
C GLN A 172 -5.17 -3.64 4.87
N TYR A 173 -5.11 -4.45 5.92
CA TYR A 173 -4.90 -3.99 7.29
C TYR A 173 -3.43 -4.08 7.68
N LEU A 174 -2.91 -3.07 8.42
CA LEU A 174 -1.49 -2.91 8.70
C LEU A 174 -1.05 -3.38 10.11
N ASN A 175 -1.93 -3.40 11.11
CA ASN A 175 -1.53 -3.40 12.52
C ASN A 175 -0.98 -4.76 13.02
N GLY A 176 -1.31 -5.88 12.39
CA GLY A 176 -0.63 -7.16 12.59
C GLY A 176 -1.17 -8.07 13.68
N GLU A 177 -2.20 -7.67 14.44
CA GLU A 177 -2.79 -8.49 15.51
C GLU A 177 -3.89 -9.45 15.05
N LEU A 178 -4.46 -9.21 13.85
CA LEU A 178 -5.54 -10.04 13.31
C LEU A 178 -4.99 -11.16 12.43
N SER A 179 -5.42 -12.40 12.70
CA SER A 179 -5.11 -13.56 11.84
C SER A 179 -5.78 -13.45 10.46
N SER A 180 -5.33 -14.26 9.50
CA SER A 180 -5.92 -14.33 8.16
C SER A 180 -7.44 -14.59 8.19
N GLY A 181 -7.90 -15.49 9.07
CA GLY A 181 -9.33 -15.76 9.24
C GLY A 181 -10.12 -14.56 9.79
N GLN A 182 -9.53 -13.83 10.74
CA GLN A 182 -10.16 -12.60 11.28
C GLN A 182 -10.25 -11.51 10.20
N ILE A 183 -9.19 -11.27 9.44
CA ILE A 183 -9.21 -10.31 8.30
C ILE A 183 -10.32 -10.66 7.31
N LYS A 184 -10.48 -11.97 6.99
CA LYS A 184 -11.56 -12.42 6.11
C LYS A 184 -12.94 -12.12 6.68
N ASN A 185 -13.13 -12.35 8.00
CA ASN A 185 -14.39 -12.09 8.70
C ASN A 185 -14.73 -10.58 8.77
N GLU A 186 -13.70 -9.71 8.83
CA GLU A 186 -13.88 -8.26 8.75
C GLU A 186 -14.23 -7.76 7.33
N GLY A 187 -14.25 -8.64 6.33
CA GLY A 187 -14.56 -8.29 4.94
C GLY A 187 -13.44 -7.54 4.22
N LEU A 188 -12.22 -7.60 4.73
CA LEU A 188 -11.06 -6.98 4.13
C LEU A 188 -10.41 -7.88 3.08
N ASP A 189 -9.61 -7.29 2.18
CA ASP A 189 -9.01 -8.01 1.06
C ASP A 189 -7.62 -8.58 1.37
N GLY A 190 -7.00 -8.19 2.49
CA GLY A 190 -5.66 -8.74 2.80
C GLY A 190 -4.99 -8.21 4.06
N LEU A 191 -3.80 -8.75 4.28
CA LEU A 191 -2.87 -8.44 5.34
C LEU A 191 -1.66 -7.72 4.74
N ASP A 192 -1.33 -6.55 5.27
CA ASP A 192 -0.10 -5.82 4.94
C ASP A 192 0.66 -5.58 6.24
N TYR A 193 1.46 -6.57 6.65
CA TYR A 193 2.02 -6.61 7.99
C TYR A 193 3.54 -6.42 8.00
N HIS A 194 4.06 -5.87 9.10
CA HIS A 194 5.49 -5.87 9.33
C HIS A 194 6.05 -7.30 9.24
N TYR A 195 7.20 -7.48 8.59
CA TYR A 195 7.76 -8.81 8.30
C TYR A 195 7.91 -9.70 9.54
N SER A 196 8.19 -9.09 10.71
CA SER A 196 8.31 -9.85 11.96
C SER A 196 7.00 -10.52 12.41
N VAL A 197 5.84 -10.05 11.94
CA VAL A 197 4.54 -10.68 12.21
C VAL A 197 4.46 -12.01 11.46
N PHE A 198 4.86 -12.03 10.18
CA PHE A 198 4.91 -13.27 9.39
C PHE A 198 5.98 -14.24 9.89
N GLN A 199 7.13 -13.73 10.36
CA GLN A 199 8.14 -14.57 10.99
C GLN A 199 7.64 -15.26 12.27
N LYS A 200 6.82 -14.57 13.07
CA LYS A 200 6.17 -15.15 14.25
C LYS A 200 5.01 -16.09 13.91
N ASN A 201 4.36 -15.88 12.77
CA ASN A 201 3.19 -16.62 12.31
C ASN A 201 3.40 -17.14 10.88
N PRO A 202 4.33 -18.08 10.65
CA PRO A 202 4.75 -18.47 9.28
C PRO A 202 3.63 -19.11 8.45
N ALA A 203 2.58 -19.64 9.09
CA ALA A 203 1.42 -20.20 8.39
C ALA A 203 0.50 -19.13 7.76
N TRP A 204 0.53 -17.89 8.24
CA TRP A 204 -0.45 -16.86 7.85
C TRP A 204 -0.40 -16.50 6.37
N ILE A 205 0.75 -16.56 5.71
CA ILE A 205 0.86 -16.31 4.27
C ILE A 205 0.07 -17.38 3.49
N GLN A 206 0.24 -18.66 3.84
CA GLN A 206 -0.45 -19.76 3.15
C GLN A 206 -1.95 -19.79 3.50
N GLU A 207 -2.30 -19.54 4.76
CA GLU A 207 -3.70 -19.39 5.19
C GLU A 207 -4.41 -18.25 4.46
N ALA A 208 -3.78 -17.08 4.36
CA ALA A 208 -4.29 -15.94 3.60
C ALA A 208 -4.53 -16.31 2.14
N LYS A 209 -3.55 -16.98 1.51
CA LYS A 209 -3.67 -17.46 0.12
C LYS A 209 -4.85 -18.42 -0.05
N ALA A 210 -5.03 -19.37 0.88
CA ALA A 210 -6.16 -20.32 0.86
C ALA A 210 -7.52 -19.62 0.99
N LEU A 211 -7.58 -18.49 1.73
CA LEU A 211 -8.77 -17.65 1.90
C LEU A 211 -8.99 -16.64 0.76
N GLY A 212 -8.10 -16.59 -0.24
CA GLY A 212 -8.12 -15.61 -1.34
C GLY A 212 -7.78 -14.20 -0.90
N LEU A 213 -7.00 -14.05 0.18
CA LEU A 213 -6.55 -12.75 0.68
C LEU A 213 -5.20 -12.37 0.07
N ILE A 214 -4.98 -11.07 -0.09
CA ILE A 214 -3.71 -10.48 -0.50
C ILE A 214 -2.75 -10.47 0.70
N THR A 215 -1.46 -10.74 0.46
CA THR A 215 -0.41 -10.61 1.47
C THR A 215 0.64 -9.61 1.02
N ASN A 216 0.96 -8.63 1.84
CA ASN A 216 2.04 -7.68 1.66
C ASN A 216 2.86 -7.60 2.96
N SER A 217 4.12 -7.24 2.85
CA SER A 217 4.98 -7.04 4.03
C SER A 217 5.87 -5.80 3.90
N TRP A 218 5.97 -5.05 4.99
CA TRP A 218 6.74 -3.82 5.13
C TRP A 218 7.63 -3.84 6.38
N THR A 219 8.64 -2.99 6.54
CA THR A 219 9.41 -2.42 5.45
C THR A 219 10.62 -3.34 5.25
N VAL A 220 10.64 -4.08 4.15
CA VAL A 220 11.64 -5.12 3.91
C VAL A 220 12.82 -4.52 3.14
N ASN A 221 13.91 -4.24 3.86
CA ASN A 221 15.12 -3.64 3.31
C ASN A 221 16.34 -4.60 3.35
N ASP A 222 16.08 -5.88 3.65
CA ASP A 222 17.08 -6.93 3.73
C ASP A 222 16.78 -8.04 2.73
N VAL A 223 17.76 -8.41 1.89
CA VAL A 223 17.62 -9.44 0.84
C VAL A 223 17.33 -10.81 1.43
N LYS A 224 17.84 -11.12 2.65
CA LYS A 224 17.58 -12.40 3.30
C LYS A 224 16.11 -12.51 3.72
N ILE A 225 15.56 -11.45 4.35
CA ILE A 225 14.16 -11.39 4.74
C ILE A 225 13.26 -11.43 3.48
N TYR A 226 13.64 -10.71 2.42
CA TYR A 226 12.95 -10.78 1.13
C TYR A 226 12.87 -12.21 0.60
N ASN A 227 14.00 -12.92 0.54
CA ASN A 227 14.05 -14.30 0.04
C ASN A 227 13.25 -15.27 0.92
N GLU A 228 13.26 -15.08 2.25
CA GLU A 228 12.45 -15.86 3.19
C GLU A 228 10.96 -15.69 2.88
N LEU A 229 10.44 -14.47 2.82
CA LEU A 229 9.03 -14.19 2.55
C LEU A 229 8.62 -14.62 1.14
N LYS A 230 9.48 -14.39 0.15
CA LYS A 230 9.27 -14.85 -1.24
C LYS A 230 9.13 -16.36 -1.30
N SER A 231 9.98 -17.13 -0.60
CA SER A 231 9.89 -18.58 -0.55
C SER A 231 8.60 -19.10 0.07
N GLN A 232 7.99 -18.31 0.96
CA GLN A 232 6.68 -18.56 1.56
C GLN A 232 5.52 -18.16 0.64
N GLY A 233 5.80 -17.54 -0.51
CA GLY A 233 4.80 -17.14 -1.52
C GLY A 233 4.04 -15.86 -1.18
N ILE A 234 4.67 -14.91 -0.48
CA ILE A 234 4.10 -13.58 -0.27
C ILE A 234 3.84 -12.87 -1.61
N ALA A 235 2.71 -12.19 -1.73
CA ALA A 235 2.32 -11.56 -2.99
C ALA A 235 3.07 -10.24 -3.25
N PHE A 236 3.25 -9.42 -2.20
CA PHE A 236 3.85 -8.10 -2.31
C PHE A 236 4.90 -7.86 -1.22
N ILE A 237 5.88 -7.02 -1.57
CA ILE A 237 6.90 -6.51 -0.64
C ILE A 237 7.00 -5.00 -0.81
N THR A 238 6.79 -4.28 0.30
CA THR A 238 6.99 -2.83 0.40
C THR A 238 8.37 -2.54 0.97
N THR A 239 9.20 -1.75 0.24
CA THR A 239 10.63 -1.57 0.51
C THR A 239 11.15 -0.16 0.21
N ASN A 240 12.23 0.25 0.91
CA ASN A 240 12.99 1.47 0.61
C ASN A 240 14.09 1.26 -0.46
N ILE A 241 14.33 0.01 -0.87
CA ILE A 241 15.38 -0.37 -1.84
C ILE A 241 14.78 -1.14 -3.04
N PRO A 242 13.74 -0.58 -3.70
CA PRO A 242 13.02 -1.29 -4.74
C PRO A 242 13.90 -1.64 -5.94
N ASP A 243 14.92 -0.84 -6.24
CA ASP A 243 15.91 -1.07 -7.29
C ASP A 243 16.74 -2.34 -7.05
N GLN A 244 16.98 -2.71 -5.79
CA GLN A 244 17.78 -3.87 -5.43
C GLN A 244 16.96 -5.17 -5.39
N LEU A 245 15.63 -5.07 -5.19
CA LEU A 245 14.76 -6.24 -5.01
C LEU A 245 13.93 -6.62 -6.24
N ARG A 246 13.67 -5.69 -7.17
CA ARG A 246 12.77 -5.91 -8.32
C ARG A 246 13.19 -7.06 -9.25
N ASP A 247 14.49 -7.32 -9.36
CA ASP A 247 15.06 -8.30 -10.29
C ASP A 247 15.51 -9.60 -9.56
N LYS A 248 15.12 -9.79 -8.30
CA LYS A 248 15.42 -10.95 -7.43
C LYS A 248 14.27 -11.99 -7.41
#